data_79978d5ee76645cf7c9debe81e6e01c5
#
_entry.id   79978d5ee76645cf7c9debe81e6e01c5
#
_cell.length_a   1.000
_cell.length_b   1.000
_cell.length_c   1.000
_cell.angle_alpha   90.00
_cell.angle_beta   90.00
_cell.angle_gamma   90.00
#
_symmetry.space_group_name_H-M   'P 1'
#
loop_
_entity.id
_entity.type
_entity.pdbx_description
1 polymer ?
#
loop_
_entity_poly.entity_id
_entity_poly.type
_entity_poly.pdbx_seq_one_letter_code
_entity_poly.pdbx_strand_id
1 'polypeptide(L)' 'MMEQAADSTRRFSVHARHDSHRNRIVEEASFEAAAVAYVEDFHPAVDENNEVSVIVRDLDDGREHCFRIDLDSGDTQPCG' A
#
# COMPACT_ATOMS: atom_id res chain seq x y z
N MET A 1 -0.99 29.70 -2.38
CA MET A 1 -0.99 29.08 -2.19
C MET A 1 -0.88 28.12 -2.05
N MET A 2 -0.89 27.56 -1.91
CA MET A 2 -0.91 26.66 -1.60
C MET A 2 -0.42 25.68 -1.87
N GLU A 3 -0.17 25.27 -2.41
CA GLU A 3 0.39 24.35 -2.64
C GLU A 3 0.89 23.44 -1.65
N GLN A 4 0.62 23.41 -0.57
CA GLN A 4 0.99 22.60 0.48
C GLN A 4 0.67 21.19 0.40
N ALA A 5 -0.36 20.84 -0.30
CA ALA A 5 -0.78 19.49 -0.46
C ALA A 5 0.33 18.60 -0.97
N ALA A 6 1.14 19.13 -1.82
CA ALA A 6 2.22 18.36 -2.39
C ALA A 6 3.24 17.96 -1.35
N ASP A 7 3.36 18.75 -0.31
CA ASP A 7 4.34 18.45 0.70
C ASP A 7 3.96 17.32 1.60
N SER A 8 2.72 16.90 1.57
CA SER A 8 2.28 15.83 2.43
C SER A 8 2.46 14.46 1.83
N THR A 9 2.88 14.35 0.59
CA THR A 9 3.07 13.03 -0.01
C THR A 9 4.47 12.53 0.23
N ARG A 10 4.60 11.20 0.25
CA ARG A 10 5.87 10.52 0.39
C ARG A 10 5.95 9.41 -0.62
N ARG A 11 7.12 8.89 -0.82
CA ARG A 11 7.29 7.75 -1.73
C ARG A 11 7.36 6.47 -0.93
N PHE A 12 6.60 5.49 -1.36
CA PHE A 12 6.54 4.19 -0.73
C PHE A 12 6.83 3.11 -1.77
N SER A 13 7.50 2.06 -1.32
CA SER A 13 7.65 0.85 -2.11
C SER A 13 6.59 -0.12 -1.62
N VAL A 14 5.78 -0.64 -2.51
CA VAL A 14 4.68 -1.54 -2.15
C VAL A 14 4.78 -2.82 -2.95
N HIS A 15 4.55 -3.95 -2.30
CA HIS A 15 4.47 -5.22 -3.01
C HIS A 15 3.51 -6.13 -2.27
N ALA A 16 2.93 -7.07 -2.99
CA ALA A 16 2.11 -8.09 -2.37
C ALA A 16 3.01 -8.99 -1.52
N ARG A 17 2.51 -9.42 -0.38
CA ARG A 17 3.31 -10.17 0.58
C ARG A 17 3.95 -11.41 -0.02
N HIS A 18 3.26 -12.05 -0.95
CA HIS A 18 3.75 -13.26 -1.58
C HIS A 18 4.60 -13.02 -2.81
N ASP A 19 4.77 -11.77 -3.22
CA ASP A 19 5.45 -11.47 -4.47
C ASP A 19 6.36 -10.27 -4.30
N SER A 20 7.44 -10.48 -3.58
CA SER A 20 8.38 -9.41 -3.28
C SER A 20 9.17 -8.94 -4.50
N HIS A 21 9.08 -9.68 -5.61
CA HIS A 21 9.79 -9.31 -6.83
C HIS A 21 9.10 -8.20 -7.60
N ARG A 22 7.83 -7.91 -7.28
CA ARG A 22 7.06 -6.91 -8.03
C ARG A 22 6.76 -5.70 -7.18
N ASN A 23 7.82 -5.02 -6.81
CA ASN A 23 7.70 -3.77 -6.07
C ASN A 23 7.23 -2.67 -6.98
N ARG A 24 6.41 -1.78 -6.43
CA ARG A 24 6.00 -0.56 -7.12
C ARG A 24 6.24 0.62 -6.22
N ILE A 25 6.62 1.73 -6.83
CA ILE A 25 6.80 2.98 -6.09
C ILE A 25 5.55 3.80 -6.29
N VAL A 26 4.92 4.20 -5.19
CA VAL A 26 3.72 5.04 -5.23
C VAL A 26 3.97 6.26 -4.37
N GLU A 27 3.32 7.38 -4.71
CA GLU A 27 3.39 8.60 -3.92
C GLU A 27 2.04 8.83 -3.30
N GLU A 28 1.99 8.77 -1.97
CA GLU A 28 0.75 8.92 -1.25
C GLU A 28 1.01 9.59 0.09
N ALA A 29 -0.05 10.01 0.75
CA ALA A 29 0.07 10.75 2.00
C ALA A 29 0.31 9.84 3.20
N SER A 30 0.03 8.55 3.09
CA SER A 30 0.16 7.64 4.24
C SER A 30 0.45 6.23 3.76
N PHE A 31 0.88 5.39 4.69
CA PHE A 31 1.11 3.98 4.41
C PHE A 31 -0.16 3.31 3.91
N GLU A 32 -1.27 3.59 4.55
CA GLU A 32 -2.54 2.98 4.18
C GLU A 32 -2.97 3.41 2.78
N ALA A 33 -2.85 4.69 2.47
CA ALA A 33 -3.20 5.19 1.15
C ALA A 33 -2.32 4.56 0.07
N ALA A 34 -1.05 4.32 0.38
CA ALA A 34 -0.14 3.67 -0.55
C ALA A 34 -0.58 2.23 -0.81
N ALA A 35 -1.00 1.52 0.23
CA ALA A 35 -1.47 0.14 0.07
C ALA A 35 -2.70 0.08 -0.83
N VAL A 36 -3.65 0.96 -0.60
CA VAL A 36 -4.89 1.00 -1.38
C VAL A 36 -4.60 1.35 -2.83
N ALA A 37 -3.74 2.35 -3.06
CA ALA A 37 -3.39 2.76 -4.41
C ALA A 37 -2.75 1.61 -5.20
N TYR A 38 -1.88 0.84 -4.54
CA TYR A 38 -1.24 -0.29 -5.18
C TYR A 38 -2.28 -1.32 -5.63
N VAL A 39 -3.22 -1.64 -4.75
CA VAL A 39 -4.23 -2.65 -5.06
C VAL A 39 -5.13 -2.17 -6.20
N GLU A 40 -5.49 -0.91 -6.20
CA GLU A 40 -6.35 -0.37 -7.26
C GLU A 40 -5.68 -0.36 -8.62
N ASP A 41 -4.37 -0.11 -8.65
CA ASP A 41 -3.65 0.00 -9.91
C ASP A 41 -3.23 -1.35 -10.45
N PHE A 42 -2.85 -2.28 -9.59
CA PHE A 42 -2.20 -3.50 -10.05
C PHE A 42 -3.01 -4.78 -9.83
N HIS A 43 -4.10 -4.69 -9.09
CA HIS A 43 -5.01 -5.82 -8.90
C HIS A 43 -4.27 -7.12 -8.56
N PRO A 44 -3.49 -7.15 -7.48
CA PRO A 44 -2.73 -8.36 -7.15
C PRO A 44 -3.67 -9.53 -6.85
N ALA A 45 -3.14 -10.73 -6.94
CA ALA A 45 -3.92 -11.92 -6.65
C ALA A 45 -4.40 -11.91 -5.20
N VAL A 46 -5.62 -12.38 -4.97
CA VAL A 46 -6.23 -12.41 -3.66
C VAL A 46 -6.29 -13.84 -3.14
N ASP A 47 -6.47 -13.98 -1.84
CA ASP A 47 -6.63 -15.29 -1.23
C ASP A 47 -8.09 -15.73 -1.29
N GLU A 48 -8.41 -16.87 -0.66
CA GLU A 48 -9.76 -17.42 -0.70
C GLU A 48 -10.79 -16.55 0.00
N ASN A 49 -10.36 -15.61 0.82
CA ASN A 49 -11.27 -14.70 1.51
C ASN A 49 -11.41 -13.38 0.76
N ASN A 50 -10.88 -13.30 -0.46
CA ASN A 50 -10.89 -12.10 -1.28
C ASN A 50 -10.10 -10.98 -0.62
N GLU A 51 -9.01 -11.35 0.05
CA GLU A 51 -8.12 -10.41 0.72
C GLU A 51 -6.74 -10.46 0.13
N VAL A 52 -6.05 -9.34 0.19
CA VAL A 52 -4.66 -9.28 -0.22
C VAL A 52 -3.85 -8.64 0.90
N SER A 53 -2.68 -9.21 1.16
CA SER A 53 -1.73 -8.62 2.12
C SER A 53 -0.61 -7.97 1.35
N VAL A 54 -0.31 -6.73 1.71
CA VAL A 54 0.75 -5.97 1.04
C VAL A 54 1.72 -5.42 2.08
N ILE A 55 2.96 -5.28 1.66
CA ILE A 55 4.01 -4.67 2.48
C ILE A 55 4.30 -3.29 1.91
N VAL A 56 4.22 -2.27 2.75
CA VAL A 56 4.46 -0.89 2.36
C VAL A 56 5.68 -0.37 3.11
N ARG A 57 6.66 0.09 2.39
CA ARG A 57 7.88 0.61 2.98
C ARG A 57 8.05 2.08 2.61
N ASP A 58 8.25 2.92 3.64
CA ASP A 58 8.55 4.33 3.43
C ASP A 58 10.00 4.44 2.96
N LEU A 59 10.21 5.03 1.81
CA LEU A 59 11.56 5.11 1.24
C LEU A 59 12.42 6.16 1.92
N ASP A 60 11.82 7.06 2.68
CA ASP A 60 12.58 8.07 3.38
C ASP A 60 13.19 7.56 4.67
N ASP A 61 12.46 6.78 5.45
CA ASP A 61 12.94 6.33 6.76
C ASP A 61 13.07 4.82 6.88
N GLY A 62 12.64 4.07 5.88
CA GLY A 62 12.78 2.62 5.88
C GLY A 62 11.77 1.86 6.71
N ARG A 63 10.77 2.52 7.27
CA ARG A 63 9.73 1.84 8.04
C ARG A 63 8.85 1.02 7.13
N GLU A 64 8.44 -0.14 7.61
CA GLU A 64 7.56 -1.02 6.86
C GLU A 64 6.32 -1.33 7.67
N HIS A 65 5.21 -1.44 6.96
CA HIS A 65 3.95 -1.87 7.56
C HIS A 65 3.29 -2.88 6.63
N CYS A 66 2.64 -3.87 7.21
CA CYS A 66 1.86 -4.84 6.46
C CYS A 66 0.39 -4.50 6.62
N PHE A 67 -0.33 -4.48 5.52
CA PHE A 67 -1.78 -4.24 5.54
C PHE A 67 -2.50 -5.38 4.86
N ARG A 68 -3.65 -5.75 5.41
CA ARG A 68 -4.54 -6.70 4.79
C ARG A 68 -5.75 -5.94 4.30
N ILE A 69 -6.06 -6.08 3.02
CA ILE A 69 -7.13 -5.34 2.38
C ILE A 69 -8.20 -6.32 1.94
N ASP A 70 -9.43 -6.10 2.41
CA ASP A 70 -10.58 -6.89 2.02
C ASP A 70 -11.20 -6.23 0.81
N LEU A 71 -11.17 -6.90 -0.32
CA LEU A 71 -11.64 -6.32 -1.56
C LEU A 71 -13.16 -6.27 -1.65
N ASP A 72 -13.87 -7.02 -0.81
CA ASP A 72 -15.32 -6.96 -0.79
C ASP A 72 -15.83 -5.71 -0.09
N SER A 73 -15.24 -5.37 1.03
CA SER A 73 -15.68 -4.22 1.83
C SER A 73 -14.84 -2.99 1.63
N GLY A 74 -13.62 -3.17 1.15
CA GLY A 74 -12.66 -2.07 1.04
C GLY A 74 -11.94 -1.77 2.34
N ASP A 75 -12.16 -2.57 3.38
CA ASP A 75 -11.49 -2.34 4.66
C ASP A 75 -10.01 -2.64 4.58
N THR A 76 -9.23 -1.83 5.25
CA THR A 76 -7.78 -1.98 5.33
C THR A 76 -7.40 -2.10 6.79
N GLN A 77 -6.67 -3.16 7.13
CA GLN A 77 -6.26 -3.43 8.50
C GLN A 77 -4.80 -3.80 8.55
N PRO A 78 -4.12 -3.53 9.66
CA PRO A 78 -2.74 -4.02 9.81
C PRO A 78 -2.75 -5.54 9.82
N CYS A 79 -1.70 -6.12 9.30
CA CYS A 79 -1.55 -7.57 9.37
C CYS A 79 -1.29 -7.98 10.81
N GLY A 80 -2.02 -8.90 11.22
CA GLY A 80 -1.92 -9.53 12.47
C GLY A 80 -1.27 -9.13 13.62
#